data_0301bec4c1ef0d38d36613898eb750fa
#
_entry.id   0301bec4c1ef0d38d36613898eb750fa
#
_cell.length_a   1.000
_cell.length_b   1.000
_cell.length_c   1.000
_cell.angle_alpha   90.00
_cell.angle_beta   90.00
_cell.angle_gamma   90.00
#
_symmetry.space_group_name_H-M   'P 1'
#
loop_
_entity.id
_entity.type
_entity.pdbx_description
1 polymer ?
#
loop_
_entity_poly.entity_id
_entity_poly.type
_entity_poly.pdbx_seq_one_letter_code
_entity_poly.pdbx_strand_id
1 'polypeptide(L)'
;MKPKLLDLYCKAGGCSAGYVKAGFEVIGVDIKPQPNYPYEFIQADALEILKNHDFLRQFDVIHASPPCQKHSKARSLSLARNGGQYGDHLDLIPETRELLQATGKPYIIENVAGSPLINPVKLFGSQFKNLYTQRERWFESNILLMEPEQERVKMRTPAAGNGIGEDGSISICGSGGVRGLNAKQIQLYWGFAMGGIDWMTRDELAEAIPPAYTEFLGRQLKQHVTAVLV
;
A
#
# COMPACT_ATOMS: atom_id res chain seq x y z
N MET A 1 5.61 15.75 20.48
CA MET A 1 6.13 15.73 19.09
C MET A 1 5.25 14.78 18.28
N LYS A 2 5.17 14.95 16.94
CA LYS A 2 4.53 13.94 16.08
C LYS A 2 5.45 12.73 15.99
N PRO A 3 4.94 11.50 16.07
CA PRO A 3 5.77 10.33 15.84
C PRO A 3 6.22 10.27 14.38
N LYS A 4 7.42 9.73 14.16
CA LYS A 4 8.03 9.59 12.83
C LYS A 4 7.85 8.20 12.28
N LEU A 5 7.45 8.11 11.01
CA LEU A 5 7.28 6.84 10.29
C LEU A 5 8.14 6.81 9.04
N LEU A 6 8.86 5.71 8.85
CA LEU A 6 9.59 5.40 7.63
C LEU A 6 8.72 4.52 6.72
N ASP A 7 8.45 4.98 5.50
CA ASP A 7 7.66 4.24 4.49
C ASP A 7 8.60 3.71 3.40
N LEU A 8 8.93 2.42 3.49
CA LEU A 8 9.81 1.71 2.55
C LEU A 8 9.03 1.17 1.35
N TYR A 9 9.63 1.26 0.16
CA TYR A 9 9.00 0.95 -1.13
C TYR A 9 7.79 1.87 -1.39
N CYS A 10 7.91 3.15 -1.02
CA CYS A 10 6.81 4.09 -0.87
C CYS A 10 6.09 4.47 -2.18
N LYS A 11 6.70 4.22 -3.36
CA LYS A 11 6.13 4.62 -4.65
C LYS A 11 5.68 6.10 -4.63
N ALA A 12 4.56 6.42 -5.25
CA ALA A 12 4.02 7.78 -5.27
C ALA A 12 3.24 8.17 -3.99
N GLY A 13 3.38 7.43 -2.87
CA GLY A 13 2.99 7.88 -1.53
C GLY A 13 1.53 7.62 -1.13
N GLY A 14 0.86 6.62 -1.70
CA GLY A 14 -0.50 6.26 -1.28
C GLY A 14 -0.57 5.84 0.20
N CYS A 15 0.35 4.98 0.65
CA CYS A 15 0.53 4.60 2.04
C CYS A 15 0.83 5.80 2.93
N SER A 16 1.86 6.55 2.54
CA SER A 16 2.34 7.74 3.27
C SER A 16 1.23 8.73 3.56
N ALA A 17 0.35 8.99 2.57
CA ALA A 17 -0.78 9.92 2.72
C ALA A 17 -1.74 9.52 3.85
N GLY A 18 -2.00 8.21 4.02
CA GLY A 18 -2.82 7.73 5.13
C GLY A 18 -2.14 7.91 6.48
N TYR A 19 -0.85 7.62 6.58
CA TYR A 19 -0.09 7.84 7.82
C TYR A 19 0.02 9.31 8.21
N VAL A 20 0.20 10.21 7.23
CA VAL A 20 0.15 11.66 7.48
C VAL A 20 -1.21 12.09 8.04
N LYS A 21 -2.33 11.57 7.48
CA LYS A 21 -3.69 11.80 8.00
C LYS A 21 -3.86 11.23 9.42
N ALA A 22 -3.21 10.11 9.75
CA ALA A 22 -3.18 9.57 11.11
C ALA A 22 -2.33 10.39 12.09
N GLY A 23 -1.54 11.35 11.58
CA GLY A 23 -0.76 12.31 12.38
C GLY A 23 0.70 11.93 12.59
N PHE A 24 1.27 11.12 11.70
CA PHE A 24 2.71 10.87 11.62
C PHE A 24 3.43 11.95 10.79
N GLU A 25 4.70 12.17 11.06
CA GLU A 25 5.67 12.72 10.14
C GLU A 25 6.25 11.55 9.33
N VAL A 26 6.18 11.61 8.00
CA VAL A 26 6.51 10.45 7.14
C VAL A 26 7.68 10.79 6.23
N ILE A 27 8.64 9.89 6.15
CA ILE A 27 9.73 9.92 5.18
C ILE A 27 9.60 8.68 4.30
N GLY A 28 9.54 8.87 2.98
CA GLY A 28 9.44 7.79 2.00
C GLY A 28 10.79 7.37 1.45
N VAL A 29 10.95 6.08 1.20
CA VAL A 29 12.13 5.50 0.56
C VAL A 29 11.69 4.64 -0.62
N ASP A 30 12.30 4.84 -1.77
CA ASP A 30 12.18 3.96 -2.93
C ASP A 30 13.49 3.93 -3.71
N ILE A 31 13.80 2.82 -4.35
CA ILE A 31 15.01 2.68 -5.17
C ILE A 31 14.93 3.52 -6.45
N LYS A 32 13.71 3.78 -6.93
CA LYS A 32 13.47 4.62 -8.11
C LYS A 32 13.08 6.03 -7.69
N PRO A 33 13.42 7.05 -8.50
CA PRO A 33 12.94 8.40 -8.25
C PRO A 33 11.40 8.44 -8.31
N GLN A 34 10.78 9.16 -7.39
CA GLN A 34 9.32 9.29 -7.27
C GLN A 34 8.91 10.77 -7.41
N PRO A 35 8.85 11.32 -8.63
CA PRO A 35 8.67 12.76 -8.86
C PRO A 35 7.31 13.28 -8.36
N ASN A 36 6.31 12.40 -8.21
CA ASN A 36 4.98 12.75 -7.72
C ASN A 36 4.79 12.45 -6.22
N TYR A 37 5.85 12.03 -5.50
CA TYR A 37 5.76 11.78 -4.06
C TYR A 37 5.64 13.11 -3.29
N PRO A 38 4.59 13.34 -2.47
CA PRO A 38 4.29 14.67 -1.95
C PRO A 38 4.96 14.99 -0.59
N TYR A 39 5.79 14.10 -0.05
CA TYR A 39 6.42 14.24 1.27
C TYR A 39 7.94 14.20 1.17
N GLU A 40 8.63 14.15 2.30
CA GLU A 40 10.08 13.94 2.34
C GLU A 40 10.46 12.58 1.76
N PHE A 41 11.43 12.57 0.83
CA PHE A 41 11.79 11.40 0.04
C PHE A 41 13.30 11.17 0.00
N ILE A 42 13.69 9.92 0.14
CA ILE A 42 15.06 9.45 0.01
C ILE A 42 15.11 8.38 -1.08
N GLN A 43 15.89 8.61 -2.12
CA GLN A 43 16.15 7.59 -3.14
C GLN A 43 17.25 6.65 -2.64
N ALA A 44 16.86 5.43 -2.22
CA ALA A 44 17.77 4.42 -1.71
C ALA A 44 17.16 3.01 -1.81
N ASP A 45 18.00 2.00 -1.64
CA ASP A 45 17.55 0.62 -1.46
C ASP A 45 16.99 0.43 -0.05
N ALA A 46 15.75 -0.08 0.03
CA ALA A 46 15.04 -0.28 1.29
C ALA A 46 15.75 -1.28 2.22
N LEU A 47 16.38 -2.32 1.68
CA LEU A 47 17.11 -3.31 2.48
C LEU A 47 18.39 -2.70 3.06
N GLU A 48 19.10 -1.85 2.30
CA GLU A 48 20.27 -1.14 2.81
C GLU A 48 19.90 -0.11 3.88
N ILE A 49 18.77 0.57 3.73
CA ILE A 49 18.23 1.46 4.78
C ILE A 49 17.93 0.68 6.05
N LEU A 50 17.33 -0.51 5.96
CA LEU A 50 17.02 -1.34 7.13
C LEU A 50 18.27 -1.85 7.88
N LYS A 51 19.41 -1.95 7.22
CA LYS A 51 20.71 -2.29 7.85
C LYS A 51 21.36 -1.10 8.56
N ASN A 52 20.93 0.13 8.28
CA ASN A 52 21.49 1.35 8.89
C ASN A 52 20.79 1.68 10.23
N HIS A 53 21.16 0.99 11.29
CA HIS A 53 20.55 1.15 12.61
C HIS A 53 20.63 2.58 13.16
N ASP A 54 21.69 3.35 12.89
CA ASP A 54 21.82 4.73 13.34
C ASP A 54 20.79 5.64 12.67
N PHE A 55 20.59 5.47 11.38
CA PHE A 55 19.54 6.19 10.64
C PHE A 55 18.14 5.83 11.17
N LEU A 56 17.90 4.57 11.50
CA LEU A 56 16.60 4.09 11.97
C LEU A 56 16.22 4.59 13.37
N ARG A 57 17.17 5.05 14.20
CA ARG A 57 16.89 5.54 15.55
C ARG A 57 15.87 6.66 15.62
N GLN A 58 15.81 7.50 14.59
CA GLN A 58 14.91 8.65 14.53
C GLN A 58 13.43 8.30 14.29
N PHE A 59 13.11 7.06 13.87
CA PHE A 59 11.75 6.63 13.55
C PHE A 59 11.13 5.84 14.69
N ASP A 60 9.84 6.02 14.89
CA ASP A 60 9.04 5.29 15.87
C ASP A 60 8.38 4.04 15.27
N VAL A 61 8.10 4.07 13.97
CA VAL A 61 7.41 3.02 13.22
C VAL A 61 8.04 2.86 11.84
N ILE A 62 8.03 1.64 11.30
CA ILE A 62 8.46 1.34 9.92
C ILE A 62 7.33 0.65 9.17
N HIS A 63 6.98 1.15 7.98
CA HIS A 63 6.12 0.47 7.02
C HIS A 63 6.96 -0.02 5.84
N ALA A 64 6.63 -1.19 5.29
CA ALA A 64 7.27 -1.72 4.10
C ALA A 64 6.24 -2.38 3.18
N SER A 65 6.25 -2.00 1.88
CA SER A 65 5.44 -2.62 0.83
C SER A 65 6.35 -3.27 -0.22
N PRO A 66 7.04 -4.38 0.12
CA PRO A 66 7.98 -5.02 -0.81
C PRO A 66 7.27 -5.47 -2.09
N PRO A 67 7.97 -5.54 -3.24
CA PRO A 67 7.38 -5.85 -4.53
C PRO A 67 6.51 -7.11 -4.53
N CYS A 68 5.25 -6.96 -4.97
CA CYS A 68 4.25 -8.03 -5.00
C CYS A 68 4.25 -8.88 -6.29
N GLN A 69 5.19 -8.64 -7.20
CA GLN A 69 5.18 -9.22 -8.55
C GLN A 69 5.16 -10.76 -8.56
N LYS A 70 5.73 -11.40 -7.55
CA LYS A 70 5.70 -12.87 -7.40
C LYS A 70 4.32 -13.40 -7.02
N HIS A 71 3.53 -12.63 -6.26
CA HIS A 71 2.29 -13.08 -5.62
C HIS A 71 1.01 -12.51 -6.25
N SER A 72 1.11 -11.58 -7.22
CA SER A 72 -0.08 -10.92 -7.76
C SER A 72 -0.90 -11.83 -8.71
N LYS A 73 -2.23 -11.76 -8.61
CA LYS A 73 -3.16 -12.44 -9.55
C LYS A 73 -2.94 -11.99 -11.00
N ALA A 74 -2.50 -10.75 -11.22
CA ALA A 74 -2.16 -10.24 -12.54
C ALA A 74 -1.01 -11.03 -13.19
N ARG A 75 -0.03 -11.50 -12.40
CA ARG A 75 1.02 -12.39 -12.87
C ARG A 75 0.47 -13.72 -13.35
N SER A 76 -0.41 -14.36 -12.57
CA SER A 76 -1.00 -15.65 -12.94
C SER A 76 -1.75 -15.58 -14.28
N LEU A 77 -2.49 -14.47 -14.50
CA LEU A 77 -3.18 -14.22 -15.78
C LEU A 77 -2.19 -13.94 -16.93
N SER A 78 -1.11 -13.22 -16.67
CA SER A 78 -0.06 -12.93 -17.67
C SER A 78 0.74 -14.19 -18.03
N LEU A 79 1.07 -15.03 -17.07
CA LEU A 79 1.70 -16.33 -17.29
C LEU A 79 0.84 -17.25 -18.16
N ALA A 80 -0.48 -17.29 -17.89
CA ALA A 80 -1.41 -18.08 -18.69
C ALA A 80 -1.51 -17.58 -20.14
N ARG A 81 -1.35 -16.27 -20.40
CA ARG A 81 -1.40 -15.67 -21.74
C ARG A 81 -0.10 -15.76 -22.52
N ASN A 82 1.05 -15.72 -21.84
CA ASN A 82 2.39 -15.61 -22.44
C ASN A 82 3.20 -16.91 -22.37
N GLY A 83 2.56 -18.08 -22.26
CA GLY A 83 3.25 -19.37 -22.28
C GLY A 83 4.21 -19.62 -21.10
N GLY A 84 4.03 -18.97 -19.96
CA GLY A 84 4.78 -19.24 -18.73
C GLY A 84 6.16 -18.58 -18.61
N GLN A 85 6.59 -17.78 -19.56
CA GLN A 85 7.87 -17.06 -19.47
C GLN A 85 7.73 -15.71 -18.76
N TYR A 86 8.07 -15.66 -17.50
CA TYR A 86 8.32 -14.43 -16.75
C TYR A 86 9.61 -14.61 -15.93
N GLY A 87 10.45 -13.57 -15.92
CA GLY A 87 11.71 -13.59 -15.17
C GLY A 87 11.51 -13.92 -13.68
N ASP A 88 12.52 -14.52 -13.06
CA ASP A 88 12.56 -14.77 -11.62
C ASP A 88 12.53 -13.44 -10.87
N HIS A 89 11.34 -13.09 -10.33
CA HIS A 89 11.23 -11.97 -9.42
C HIS A 89 11.54 -12.44 -8.00
N LEU A 90 12.54 -11.83 -7.40
CA LEU A 90 12.95 -12.10 -6.04
C LEU A 90 11.78 -11.81 -5.08
N ASP A 91 11.52 -12.74 -4.16
CA ASP A 91 10.58 -12.52 -3.06
C ASP A 91 11.31 -11.80 -1.93
N LEU A 92 11.07 -10.50 -1.78
CA LEU A 92 11.74 -9.68 -0.76
C LEU A 92 11.03 -9.70 0.60
N ILE A 93 9.84 -10.33 0.71
CA ILE A 93 9.09 -10.36 1.98
C ILE A 93 9.89 -11.02 3.10
N PRO A 94 10.51 -12.20 2.92
CA PRO A 94 11.25 -12.85 4.01
C PRO A 94 12.42 -12.00 4.53
N GLU A 95 13.27 -11.47 3.64
CA GLU A 95 14.42 -10.65 4.02
C GLU A 95 13.98 -9.32 4.65
N THR A 96 12.96 -8.66 4.08
CA THR A 96 12.39 -7.44 4.66
C THR A 96 11.86 -7.69 6.08
N ARG A 97 11.16 -8.81 6.30
CA ARG A 97 10.64 -9.19 7.62
C ARG A 97 11.77 -9.40 8.63
N GLU A 98 12.80 -10.16 8.28
CA GLU A 98 13.94 -10.43 9.14
C GLU A 98 14.63 -9.13 9.59
N LEU A 99 14.90 -8.24 8.64
CA LEU A 99 15.51 -6.94 8.93
C LEU A 99 14.60 -6.05 9.79
N LEU A 100 13.28 -6.03 9.53
CA LEU A 100 12.32 -5.29 10.34
C LEU A 100 12.27 -5.81 11.78
N GLN A 101 12.26 -7.12 11.97
CA GLN A 101 12.29 -7.77 13.29
C GLN A 101 13.57 -7.38 14.06
N ALA A 102 14.71 -7.34 13.38
CA ALA A 102 15.98 -6.95 13.98
C ALA A 102 16.02 -5.50 14.48
N THR A 103 15.15 -4.61 13.94
CA THR A 103 15.06 -3.21 14.44
C THR A 103 14.45 -3.11 15.85
N GLY A 104 13.67 -4.10 16.28
CA GLY A 104 12.89 -4.05 17.51
C GLY A 104 11.76 -3.02 17.53
N LYS A 105 11.50 -2.34 16.41
CA LYS A 105 10.46 -1.30 16.28
C LYS A 105 9.10 -1.88 15.89
N PRO A 106 7.98 -1.19 16.21
CA PRO A 106 6.70 -1.46 15.58
C PRO A 106 6.82 -1.36 14.05
N TYR A 107 6.30 -2.38 13.35
CA TYR A 107 6.33 -2.37 11.88
C TYR A 107 5.03 -2.90 11.27
N ILE A 108 4.83 -2.55 10.00
CA ILE A 108 3.83 -3.15 9.12
C ILE A 108 4.52 -3.61 7.82
N ILE A 109 4.17 -4.82 7.36
CA ILE A 109 4.47 -5.29 6.01
C ILE A 109 3.16 -5.39 5.24
N GLU A 110 3.04 -4.69 4.14
CA GLU A 110 1.88 -4.74 3.26
C GLU A 110 2.16 -5.58 2.03
N ASN A 111 1.14 -6.33 1.59
CA ASN A 111 1.20 -6.97 0.27
C ASN A 111 -0.20 -7.33 -0.26
N VAL A 112 -0.25 -7.89 -1.48
CA VAL A 112 -1.49 -8.37 -2.10
C VAL A 112 -2.03 -9.63 -1.43
N ALA A 113 -3.30 -9.92 -1.64
CA ALA A 113 -3.93 -11.16 -1.19
C ALA A 113 -3.20 -12.41 -1.72
N GLY A 114 -2.91 -13.36 -0.83
CA GLY A 114 -2.20 -14.60 -1.13
C GLY A 114 -0.67 -14.52 -0.95
N SER A 115 -0.14 -13.38 -0.54
CA SER A 115 1.27 -13.24 -0.15
C SER A 115 1.57 -13.99 1.15
N PRO A 116 2.84 -14.42 1.38
CA PRO A 116 3.22 -15.22 2.55
C PRO A 116 3.39 -14.34 3.81
N LEU A 117 2.37 -13.51 4.10
CA LEU A 117 2.30 -12.70 5.31
C LEU A 117 1.80 -13.54 6.50
N ILE A 118 2.31 -13.24 7.69
CA ILE A 118 2.00 -13.96 8.94
C ILE A 118 0.84 -13.27 9.65
N ASN A 119 -0.27 -13.97 9.86
CA ASN A 119 -1.47 -13.48 10.57
C ASN A 119 -1.91 -12.07 10.14
N PRO A 120 -2.06 -11.77 8.84
CA PRO A 120 -2.30 -10.42 8.39
C PRO A 120 -3.72 -9.95 8.70
N VAL A 121 -3.85 -8.67 9.06
CA VAL A 121 -5.11 -7.92 8.96
C VAL A 121 -5.42 -7.73 7.48
N LYS A 122 -6.67 -7.98 7.08
CA LYS A 122 -7.10 -7.93 5.69
C LYS A 122 -8.07 -6.78 5.49
N LEU A 123 -7.71 -5.81 4.66
CA LEU A 123 -8.53 -4.64 4.40
C LEU A 123 -9.12 -4.68 2.99
N PHE A 124 -10.38 -4.23 2.88
CA PHE A 124 -11.17 -4.19 1.65
C PHE A 124 -11.78 -2.80 1.48
N GLY A 125 -11.89 -2.33 0.25
CA GLY A 125 -12.48 -1.02 -0.03
C GLY A 125 -13.88 -0.84 0.54
N SER A 126 -14.72 -1.88 0.51
CA SER A 126 -16.08 -1.87 1.05
C SER A 126 -16.18 -1.56 2.56
N GLN A 127 -15.09 -1.70 3.30
CA GLN A 127 -15.03 -1.36 4.73
C GLN A 127 -14.81 0.15 4.99
N PHE A 128 -14.62 0.95 3.94
CA PHE A 128 -14.29 2.38 4.04
C PHE A 128 -15.25 3.22 3.20
N LYS A 129 -15.97 4.14 3.82
CA LYS A 129 -17.07 4.93 3.20
C LYS A 129 -16.70 5.67 1.91
N ASN A 130 -15.45 6.08 1.76
CA ASN A 130 -15.00 6.91 0.63
C ASN A 130 -14.15 6.12 -0.38
N LEU A 131 -14.19 4.80 -0.34
CA LEU A 131 -13.53 3.94 -1.31
C LEU A 131 -14.55 3.28 -2.23
N TYR A 132 -14.33 3.43 -3.52
CA TYR A 132 -15.20 2.87 -4.56
C TYR A 132 -14.48 1.77 -5.35
N THR A 133 -13.54 1.09 -4.73
CA THR A 133 -12.77 -0.02 -5.31
C THR A 133 -12.59 -1.14 -4.31
N GLN A 134 -12.64 -2.39 -4.76
CA GLN A 134 -12.47 -3.56 -3.89
C GLN A 134 -11.10 -3.62 -3.24
N ARG A 135 -10.06 -3.45 -3.97
CA ARG A 135 -8.62 -3.35 -3.66
C ARG A 135 -8.17 -4.02 -2.35
N GLU A 136 -8.39 -5.33 -2.24
CA GLU A 136 -7.94 -6.11 -1.08
C GLU A 136 -6.43 -5.99 -0.86
N ARG A 137 -6.02 -5.71 0.38
CA ARG A 137 -4.63 -5.65 0.83
C ARG A 137 -4.48 -6.29 2.20
N TRP A 138 -3.37 -6.96 2.39
CA TRP A 138 -3.01 -7.65 3.61
C TRP A 138 -1.87 -6.94 4.32
N PHE A 139 -1.96 -6.88 5.66
CA PHE A 139 -1.03 -6.13 6.51
C PHE A 139 -0.59 -7.01 7.68
N GLU A 140 0.67 -7.44 7.67
CA GLU A 140 1.34 -8.12 8.78
C GLU A 140 1.94 -7.08 9.72
N SER A 141 1.93 -7.34 11.04
CA SER A 141 2.58 -6.47 12.03
C SER A 141 3.08 -7.26 13.22
N ASN A 142 4.09 -6.75 13.92
CA ASN A 142 4.55 -7.26 15.22
C ASN A 142 3.76 -6.70 16.42
N ILE A 143 2.81 -5.80 16.18
CA ILE A 143 1.84 -5.38 17.20
C ILE A 143 0.44 -5.85 16.83
N LEU A 144 -0.44 -5.96 17.84
CA LEU A 144 -1.84 -6.30 17.58
C LEU A 144 -2.54 -5.16 16.84
N LEU A 145 -3.07 -5.47 15.67
CA LEU A 145 -3.91 -4.58 14.87
C LEU A 145 -5.31 -5.18 14.75
N MET A 146 -6.32 -4.33 14.92
CA MET A 146 -7.72 -4.72 14.78
C MET A 146 -8.20 -4.49 13.34
N GLU A 147 -9.11 -5.34 12.88
CA GLU A 147 -9.85 -5.13 11.63
C GLU A 147 -10.95 -4.06 11.83
N PRO A 148 -11.38 -3.38 10.74
CA PRO A 148 -12.54 -2.49 10.82
C PRO A 148 -13.80 -3.25 11.27
N GLU A 149 -14.68 -2.59 12.05
CA GLU A 149 -15.97 -3.14 12.46
C GLU A 149 -16.93 -3.38 11.28
N GLN A 150 -16.75 -2.63 10.18
CA GLN A 150 -17.57 -2.74 8.99
C GLN A 150 -17.35 -4.09 8.31
N GLU A 151 -18.45 -4.77 8.00
CA GLU A 151 -18.41 -6.04 7.29
C GLU A 151 -17.81 -5.89 5.88
N ARG A 152 -17.15 -6.96 5.44
CA ARG A 152 -16.63 -7.10 4.08
C ARG A 152 -17.75 -7.41 3.12
N VAL A 153 -18.08 -6.46 2.27
CA VAL A 153 -19.05 -6.65 1.18
C VAL A 153 -18.30 -6.82 -0.13
N LYS A 154 -18.62 -7.87 -0.88
CA LYS A 154 -18.04 -8.06 -2.22
C LYS A 154 -18.61 -6.99 -3.16
N MET A 155 -17.77 -6.04 -3.55
CA MET A 155 -18.13 -5.05 -4.56
C MET A 155 -18.26 -5.72 -5.94
N ARG A 156 -19.27 -5.32 -6.70
CA ARG A 156 -19.50 -5.80 -8.08
C ARG A 156 -18.66 -5.00 -9.08
N THR A 157 -17.35 -4.93 -8.82
CA THR A 157 -16.42 -4.23 -9.74
C THR A 157 -16.50 -4.85 -11.12
N PRO A 158 -16.74 -4.07 -12.17
CA PRO A 158 -16.74 -4.59 -13.53
C PRO A 158 -15.38 -5.13 -13.92
N ALA A 159 -15.33 -6.02 -14.90
CA ALA A 159 -14.06 -6.43 -15.52
C ALA A 159 -13.32 -5.20 -16.03
N ALA A 160 -11.98 -5.27 -16.03
CA ALA A 160 -11.12 -4.16 -16.47
C ALA A 160 -11.59 -3.61 -17.83
N GLY A 161 -11.85 -2.32 -17.90
CA GLY A 161 -12.35 -1.63 -19.09
C GLY A 161 -13.87 -1.50 -19.22
N ASN A 162 -14.68 -2.07 -18.31
CA ASN A 162 -16.15 -2.05 -18.41
C ASN A 162 -16.85 -0.92 -17.61
N GLY A 163 -16.10 0.07 -17.11
CA GLY A 163 -16.71 1.25 -16.50
C GLY A 163 -16.94 1.16 -14.99
N ILE A 164 -18.11 1.63 -14.54
CA ILE A 164 -18.52 1.68 -13.14
C ILE A 164 -19.50 0.54 -12.89
N GLY A 165 -19.32 -0.20 -11.79
CA GLY A 165 -20.25 -1.23 -11.36
C GLY A 165 -21.63 -0.67 -10.96
N GLU A 166 -22.66 -1.52 -10.90
CA GLU A 166 -24.01 -1.13 -10.47
C GLU A 166 -24.05 -0.56 -9.05
N ASP A 167 -23.08 -0.95 -8.21
CA ASP A 167 -22.87 -0.46 -6.85
C ASP A 167 -21.95 0.76 -6.76
N GLY A 168 -21.63 1.38 -7.91
CA GLY A 168 -20.69 2.51 -7.99
C GLY A 168 -19.21 2.11 -7.90
N SER A 169 -18.90 0.82 -7.81
CA SER A 169 -17.51 0.36 -7.69
C SER A 169 -16.72 0.50 -9.00
N ILE A 170 -15.42 0.78 -8.86
CA ILE A 170 -14.50 1.02 -9.97
C ILE A 170 -13.36 0.00 -9.91
N SER A 171 -13.11 -0.66 -11.05
CA SER A 171 -11.96 -1.56 -11.18
C SER A 171 -10.69 -0.76 -11.49
N ILE A 172 -9.70 -0.84 -10.58
CA ILE A 172 -8.38 -0.23 -10.73
C ILE A 172 -7.37 -1.35 -10.91
N CYS A 173 -6.92 -1.61 -12.14
CA CYS A 173 -5.94 -2.65 -12.41
C CYS A 173 -5.15 -2.40 -13.69
N GLY A 174 -3.83 -2.54 -13.61
CA GLY A 174 -2.88 -2.57 -14.71
C GLY A 174 -3.01 -1.40 -15.69
N SER A 175 -2.72 -1.67 -16.96
CA SER A 175 -2.90 -0.73 -18.08
C SER A 175 -4.36 -0.65 -18.57
N GLY A 176 -5.29 -1.30 -17.88
CA GLY A 176 -6.73 -1.22 -18.14
C GLY A 176 -7.24 0.21 -18.00
N GLY A 177 -8.40 0.46 -18.62
CA GLY A 177 -9.06 1.75 -18.58
C GLY A 177 -10.55 1.59 -18.37
N VAL A 178 -11.27 2.68 -18.33
CA VAL A 178 -12.73 2.69 -18.39
C VAL A 178 -13.11 2.98 -19.84
N ARG A 179 -13.91 2.11 -20.45
CA ARG A 179 -14.33 2.25 -21.85
C ARG A 179 -14.97 3.61 -22.09
N GLY A 180 -14.52 4.33 -23.12
CA GLY A 180 -15.04 5.65 -23.47
C GLY A 180 -14.37 6.82 -22.73
N LEU A 181 -13.45 6.58 -21.81
CA LEU A 181 -12.70 7.63 -21.11
C LEU A 181 -11.25 7.73 -21.65
N ASN A 182 -10.76 8.96 -21.75
CA ASN A 182 -9.33 9.20 -22.03
C ASN A 182 -8.48 9.02 -20.75
N ALA A 183 -7.14 9.00 -20.92
CA ALA A 183 -6.20 8.75 -19.82
C ALA A 183 -6.37 9.73 -18.63
N LYS A 184 -6.63 11.02 -18.89
CA LYS A 184 -6.83 12.03 -17.85
C LYS A 184 -8.13 11.80 -17.07
N GLN A 185 -9.20 11.44 -17.77
CA GLN A 185 -10.47 11.09 -17.13
C GLN A 185 -10.33 9.83 -16.27
N ILE A 186 -9.63 8.80 -16.77
CA ILE A 186 -9.35 7.57 -16.00
C ILE A 186 -8.56 7.91 -14.73
N GLN A 187 -7.54 8.75 -14.84
CA GLN A 187 -6.76 9.20 -13.68
C GLN A 187 -7.64 9.87 -12.62
N LEU A 188 -8.51 10.78 -12.99
CA LEU A 188 -9.44 11.45 -12.07
C LEU A 188 -10.40 10.46 -11.41
N TYR A 189 -10.98 9.54 -12.19
CA TYR A 189 -11.89 8.51 -11.67
C TYR A 189 -11.20 7.58 -10.69
N TRP A 190 -9.99 7.10 -11.00
CA TRP A 190 -9.24 6.22 -10.13
C TRP A 190 -8.77 6.94 -8.86
N GLY A 191 -8.33 8.20 -8.98
CA GLY A 191 -7.98 9.02 -7.83
C GLY A 191 -9.17 9.20 -6.89
N PHE A 192 -10.34 9.50 -7.42
CA PHE A 192 -11.59 9.58 -6.66
C PHE A 192 -11.92 8.24 -5.99
N ALA A 193 -11.88 7.12 -6.72
CA ALA A 193 -12.20 5.79 -6.20
C ALA A 193 -11.24 5.32 -5.09
N MET A 194 -10.03 5.88 -5.06
CA MET A 194 -8.99 5.62 -4.05
C MET A 194 -9.06 6.57 -2.84
N GLY A 195 -10.12 7.39 -2.72
CA GLY A 195 -10.31 8.29 -1.59
C GLY A 195 -9.72 9.69 -1.81
N GLY A 196 -9.68 10.17 -3.06
CA GLY A 196 -9.30 11.54 -3.40
C GLY A 196 -7.80 11.74 -3.61
N ILE A 197 -7.14 10.82 -4.28
CA ILE A 197 -5.74 11.00 -4.72
C ILE A 197 -5.73 11.81 -6.02
N ASP A 198 -5.08 12.96 -6.03
CA ASP A 198 -5.04 13.90 -7.18
C ASP A 198 -3.63 14.18 -7.74
N TRP A 199 -2.58 13.72 -7.05
CA TRP A 199 -1.18 13.95 -7.43
C TRP A 199 -0.54 12.81 -8.24
N MET A 200 -1.16 11.63 -8.29
CA MET A 200 -0.63 10.45 -8.96
C MET A 200 -1.06 10.38 -10.41
N THR A 201 -0.18 9.85 -11.25
CA THR A 201 -0.54 9.42 -12.61
C THR A 201 -1.45 8.19 -12.56
N ARG A 202 -2.08 7.85 -13.69
CA ARG A 202 -2.90 6.64 -13.82
C ARG A 202 -2.13 5.36 -13.45
N ASP A 203 -0.89 5.24 -13.89
CA ASP A 203 -0.09 4.03 -13.67
C ASP A 203 0.35 3.91 -12.20
N GLU A 204 0.65 5.03 -11.53
CA GLU A 204 0.89 5.08 -10.09
C GLU A 204 -0.37 4.73 -9.27
N LEU A 205 -1.55 5.22 -9.68
CA LEU A 205 -2.83 4.83 -9.07
C LEU A 205 -3.11 3.33 -9.18
N ALA A 206 -2.70 2.69 -10.30
CA ALA A 206 -2.83 1.25 -10.45
C ALA A 206 -2.02 0.45 -9.43
N GLU A 207 -0.94 1.00 -8.89
CA GLU A 207 -0.09 0.39 -7.87
C GLU A 207 -0.38 0.89 -6.45
N ALA A 208 -1.03 2.04 -6.29
CA ALA A 208 -1.22 2.71 -5.02
C ALA A 208 -2.05 1.88 -4.01
N ILE A 209 -1.74 2.07 -2.74
CA ILE A 209 -2.52 1.60 -1.61
C ILE A 209 -3.47 2.72 -1.19
N PRO A 210 -4.78 2.45 -0.97
CA PRO A 210 -5.71 3.47 -0.53
C PRO A 210 -5.27 4.14 0.77
N PRO A 211 -5.16 5.48 0.84
CA PRO A 211 -4.78 6.17 2.07
C PRO A 211 -5.66 5.83 3.28
N ALA A 212 -6.93 5.51 3.07
CA ALA A 212 -7.85 5.14 4.15
C ALA A 212 -7.39 3.89 4.92
N TYR A 213 -6.69 2.95 4.27
CA TYR A 213 -6.17 1.76 4.94
C TYR A 213 -5.08 2.11 5.94
N THR A 214 -4.10 2.89 5.50
CA THR A 214 -2.97 3.28 6.33
C THR A 214 -3.32 4.40 7.30
N GLU A 215 -4.35 5.20 7.05
CA GLU A 215 -4.93 6.07 8.06
C GLU A 215 -5.55 5.26 9.21
N PHE A 216 -6.34 4.22 8.89
CA PHE A 216 -6.95 3.35 9.88
C PHE A 216 -5.91 2.60 10.73
N LEU A 217 -4.92 1.98 10.09
CA LEU A 217 -3.83 1.28 10.78
C LEU A 217 -2.91 2.25 11.53
N GLY A 218 -2.64 3.41 10.94
CA GLY A 218 -1.81 4.45 11.52
C GLY A 218 -2.37 5.02 12.82
N ARG A 219 -3.69 5.15 12.96
CA ARG A 219 -4.31 5.56 14.23
C ARG A 219 -4.03 4.55 15.35
N GLN A 220 -4.06 3.26 15.07
CA GLN A 220 -3.73 2.20 16.03
C GLN A 220 -2.24 2.19 16.38
N LEU A 221 -1.36 2.29 15.37
CA LEU A 221 0.08 2.43 15.56
C LEU A 221 0.42 3.64 16.45
N LYS A 222 -0.21 4.79 16.18
CA LYS A 222 0.02 6.01 16.95
C LYS A 222 -0.37 5.83 18.41
N GLN A 223 -1.51 5.21 18.69
CA GLN A 223 -1.92 4.89 20.06
C GLN A 223 -0.87 4.00 20.74
N HIS A 224 -0.37 2.96 20.04
CA HIS A 224 0.64 2.07 20.57
C HIS A 224 1.94 2.81 20.94
N VAL A 225 2.53 3.58 20.00
CA VAL A 225 3.81 4.25 20.26
C VAL A 225 3.70 5.39 21.26
N THR A 226 2.54 6.05 21.39
CA THR A 226 2.34 7.09 22.40
C THR A 226 2.07 6.52 23.80
N ALA A 227 1.48 5.33 23.91
CA ALA A 227 1.27 4.65 25.18
C ALA A 227 2.58 4.13 25.81
N VAL A 228 3.58 3.80 25.01
CA VAL A 228 4.91 3.32 25.48
C VAL A 228 5.77 4.47 26.02
N LEU A 229 5.45 5.72 25.68
CA LEU A 229 6.20 6.92 26.11
C LEU A 229 5.69 7.52 27.44
N VAL A 230 4.66 6.93 28.06
CA VAL A 230 4.08 7.29 29.37
C VAL A 230 4.42 6.23 30.40
#